data_7bf5af36662f21833ca4f3c3f2735fbd
#
_entry.id   7bf5af36662f21833ca4f3c3f2735fbd
#
_cell.length_a   1.000
_cell.length_b   1.000
_cell.length_c   1.000
_cell.angle_alpha   90.00
_cell.angle_beta   90.00
_cell.angle_gamma   90.00
#
_symmetry.space_group_name_H-M   'P 1'
#
loop_
_entity.id
_entity.type
_entity.pdbx_description
1 polymer ?
#
loop_
_entity_poly.entity_id
_entity_poly.type
_entity_poly.pdbx_seq_one_letter_code
_entity_poly.pdbx_strand_id
1 'polypeptide(L)'
;MSSNFKTPLSVYVLYDKDNTKGSETYEKIYHLLCRNSSRPFEDGLDIPVFFRTDMANQIPPIDINFSNKTIAILLVDDNMYCNTIWDEYIKELLVKEDNGALKIFAVKLSKYAFDINPLLQEEQFICLKNENIETDWHEFQIRLYDNILRYLKSYKVGQKLKLFISHSKKDKDHLGESTAISLRDF
;
A
#
# COMPACT_ATOMS: atom_id res chain seq x y z
N MET A 1 -1.64 5.66 34.34
CA MET A 1 -1.91 4.74 33.21
C MET A 1 -1.54 5.49 31.95
N SER A 2 -0.38 5.22 31.36
CA SER A 2 -0.03 5.78 30.06
C SER A 2 -0.93 5.09 29.03
N SER A 3 -1.87 5.82 28.43
CA SER A 3 -2.57 5.34 27.27
C SER A 3 -1.52 5.15 26.16
N ASN A 4 -1.17 3.91 25.85
CA ASN A 4 -0.35 3.59 24.67
C ASN A 4 -1.17 3.99 23.43
N PHE A 5 -1.02 5.23 23.02
CA PHE A 5 -1.65 5.70 21.78
C PHE A 5 -0.94 5.02 20.61
N LYS A 6 -1.66 4.12 19.95
CA LYS A 6 -1.20 3.50 18.70
C LYS A 6 -1.69 4.31 17.51
N THR A 7 -0.87 4.45 16.49
CA THR A 7 -1.31 5.03 15.22
C THR A 7 -2.44 4.19 14.61
N PRO A 8 -3.41 4.79 13.92
CA PRO A 8 -4.51 4.02 13.32
C PRO A 8 -4.05 3.00 12.29
N LEU A 9 -3.06 3.35 11.48
CA LEU A 9 -2.52 2.54 10.39
C LEU A 9 -1.01 2.71 10.28
N SER A 10 -0.30 1.65 9.90
CA SER A 10 1.07 1.70 9.39
C SER A 10 1.18 0.91 8.09
N VAL A 11 2.09 1.33 7.22
CA VAL A 11 2.34 0.71 5.92
C VAL A 11 3.80 0.28 5.84
N TYR A 12 4.03 -0.95 5.41
CA TYR A 12 5.36 -1.48 5.13
C TYR A 12 5.45 -1.79 3.65
N VAL A 13 6.41 -1.19 2.96
CA VAL A 13 6.72 -1.46 1.54
C VAL A 13 7.87 -2.45 1.49
N LEU A 14 7.65 -3.57 0.82
CA LEU A 14 8.58 -4.68 0.75
C LEU A 14 9.05 -4.87 -0.69
N TYR A 15 10.36 -4.91 -0.88
CA TYR A 15 10.97 -5.12 -2.20
C TYR A 15 12.33 -5.79 -2.07
N ASP A 16 12.72 -6.57 -3.08
CA ASP A 16 14.05 -7.18 -3.13
C ASP A 16 15.13 -6.10 -3.31
N LYS A 17 16.28 -6.26 -2.66
CA LYS A 17 17.38 -5.27 -2.72
C LYS A 17 17.89 -5.00 -4.13
N ASP A 18 17.80 -6.03 -5.01
CA ASP A 18 18.21 -5.95 -6.40
C ASP A 18 17.11 -5.39 -7.32
N ASN A 19 15.94 -5.06 -6.77
CA ASN A 19 14.89 -4.33 -7.47
C ASN A 19 15.29 -2.85 -7.59
N THR A 20 15.83 -2.46 -8.73
CA THR A 20 16.35 -1.11 -8.98
C THR A 20 15.29 -0.02 -8.84
N LYS A 21 14.01 -0.35 -9.01
CA LYS A 21 12.88 0.57 -8.88
C LYS A 21 12.19 0.50 -7.51
N GLY A 22 12.55 -0.48 -6.70
CA GLY A 22 11.91 -0.70 -5.39
C GLY A 22 12.06 0.48 -4.46
N SER A 23 13.27 1.03 -4.34
CA SER A 23 13.57 2.21 -3.52
C SER A 23 12.82 3.45 -4.00
N GLU A 24 12.83 3.73 -5.31
CA GLU A 24 12.12 4.88 -5.90
C GLU A 24 10.61 4.76 -5.70
N THR A 25 10.07 3.55 -5.85
CA THR A 25 8.65 3.28 -5.61
C THR A 25 8.30 3.48 -4.13
N TYR A 26 9.16 3.00 -3.22
CA TYR A 26 8.99 3.24 -1.80
C TYR A 26 8.95 4.74 -1.49
N GLU A 27 9.89 5.54 -2.02
CA GLU A 27 9.92 6.98 -1.81
C GLU A 27 8.64 7.66 -2.30
N LYS A 28 8.13 7.27 -3.47
CA LYS A 28 6.86 7.79 -3.98
C LYS A 28 5.67 7.44 -3.06
N ILE A 29 5.61 6.20 -2.56
CA ILE A 29 4.57 5.78 -1.60
C ILE A 29 4.74 6.52 -0.27
N TYR A 30 5.98 6.71 0.18
CA TYR A 30 6.28 7.48 1.38
C TYR A 30 5.73 8.91 1.28
N HIS A 31 6.05 9.62 0.19
CA HIS A 31 5.54 10.98 -0.02
C HIS A 31 4.02 11.04 -0.20
N LEU A 32 3.42 9.99 -0.72
CA LEU A 32 1.98 9.89 -0.88
C LEU A 32 1.23 9.75 0.44
N LEU A 33 1.78 8.97 1.37
CA LEU A 33 1.08 8.56 2.61
C LEU A 33 1.61 9.25 3.86
N CYS A 34 2.92 9.48 3.96
CA CYS A 34 3.52 10.18 5.08
C CYS A 34 3.23 11.69 5.03
N ARG A 35 3.21 12.28 6.21
CA ARG A 35 3.14 13.73 6.35
C ARG A 35 4.41 14.40 5.83
N ASN A 36 4.24 15.35 4.92
CA ASN A 36 5.34 16.21 4.51
C ASN A 36 5.60 17.26 5.59
N SER A 37 6.77 17.18 6.27
CA SER A 37 7.13 18.12 7.33
C SER A 37 7.27 19.57 6.85
N SER A 38 7.61 19.77 5.56
CA SER A 38 7.74 21.09 4.95
C SER A 38 6.40 21.69 4.51
N ARG A 39 5.39 20.82 4.26
CA ARG A 39 4.04 21.20 3.83
C ARG A 39 2.98 20.38 4.56
N PRO A 40 2.88 20.52 5.88
CA PRO A 40 2.10 19.60 6.71
C PRO A 40 0.58 19.64 6.47
N PHE A 41 0.09 20.62 5.74
CA PHE A 41 -1.33 20.79 5.42
C PHE A 41 -1.67 20.58 3.94
N GLU A 42 -0.65 20.36 3.09
CA GLU A 42 -0.84 20.25 1.65
C GLU A 42 -0.62 18.81 1.16
N ASP A 43 0.34 18.09 1.75
CA ASP A 43 0.79 16.79 1.26
C ASP A 43 0.77 15.72 2.35
N GLY A 44 0.34 14.51 1.95
CA GLY A 44 0.39 13.30 2.77
C GLY A 44 -0.81 13.12 3.71
N LEU A 45 -0.95 11.90 4.22
CA LEU A 45 -2.06 11.48 5.08
C LEU A 45 -1.66 11.23 6.54
N ASP A 46 -0.44 11.58 6.91
CA ASP A 46 0.15 11.30 8.24
C ASP A 46 0.15 9.80 8.62
N ILE A 47 0.26 8.93 7.62
CA ILE A 47 0.37 7.49 7.78
C ILE A 47 1.86 7.11 7.81
N PRO A 48 2.37 6.48 8.88
CA PRO A 48 3.75 5.99 8.92
C PRO A 48 4.02 4.94 7.85
N VAL A 49 5.06 5.17 7.04
CA VAL A 49 5.50 4.24 6.00
C VAL A 49 6.93 3.80 6.28
N PHE A 50 7.16 2.51 6.25
CA PHE A 50 8.46 1.86 6.45
C PHE A 50 8.78 1.01 5.22
N PHE A 51 10.08 0.74 4.99
CA PHE A 51 10.45 -0.25 4.00
C PHE A 51 11.06 -1.50 4.65
N ARG A 52 11.03 -2.61 3.92
CA ARG A 52 11.74 -3.85 4.23
C ARG A 52 12.37 -4.39 2.95
N THR A 53 13.63 -4.74 3.06
CA THR A 53 14.37 -5.41 2.00
C THR A 53 15.29 -6.46 2.63
N ASP A 54 15.78 -7.39 1.84
CA ASP A 54 16.73 -8.38 2.31
C ASP A 54 18.11 -7.74 2.54
N MET A 55 18.58 -7.81 3.77
CA MET A 55 19.90 -7.34 4.21
C MET A 55 20.62 -8.50 4.90
N ALA A 56 21.86 -8.78 4.48
CA ALA A 56 22.67 -9.86 5.07
C ALA A 56 21.92 -11.19 5.22
N ASN A 57 21.17 -11.58 4.20
CA ASN A 57 20.36 -12.79 4.13
C ASN A 57 19.21 -12.85 5.16
N GLN A 58 18.71 -11.70 5.59
CA GLN A 58 17.57 -11.59 6.47
C GLN A 58 16.68 -10.42 6.05
N ILE A 59 15.37 -10.57 6.25
CA ILE A 59 14.41 -9.47 6.10
C ILE A 59 13.95 -9.07 7.50
N PRO A 60 14.12 -7.79 7.90
CA PRO A 60 13.69 -7.34 9.22
C PRO A 60 12.17 -7.54 9.40
N PRO A 61 11.71 -8.02 10.56
CA PRO A 61 10.31 -8.27 10.81
C PRO A 61 9.46 -7.00 10.76
N ILE A 62 8.19 -7.16 10.42
CA ILE A 62 7.18 -6.10 10.55
C ILE A 62 6.73 -6.04 12.02
N ASP A 63 6.75 -4.84 12.60
CA ASP A 63 6.16 -4.60 13.93
C ASP A 63 4.65 -4.38 13.81
N ILE A 64 3.87 -5.43 14.00
CA ILE A 64 2.41 -5.41 13.99
C ILE A 64 1.80 -4.71 15.22
N ASN A 65 2.60 -4.40 16.24
CA ASN A 65 2.15 -3.73 17.44
C ASN A 65 2.27 -2.21 17.38
N PHE A 66 2.94 -1.68 16.37
CA PHE A 66 3.15 -0.25 16.16
C PHE A 66 1.85 0.51 15.91
N SER A 67 0.90 -0.11 15.24
CA SER A 67 -0.38 0.50 14.84
C SER A 67 -1.57 -0.41 15.16
N ASN A 68 -2.78 0.14 15.04
CA ASN A 68 -4.02 -0.64 15.19
C ASN A 68 -4.27 -1.54 13.99
N LYS A 69 -3.87 -1.11 12.80
CA LYS A 69 -3.91 -1.87 11.55
C LYS A 69 -2.59 -1.73 10.80
N THR A 70 -2.13 -2.81 10.21
CA THR A 70 -0.87 -2.87 9.47
C THR A 70 -1.12 -3.35 8.05
N ILE A 71 -0.49 -2.71 7.07
CA ILE A 71 -0.49 -3.11 5.67
C ILE A 71 0.93 -3.45 5.25
N ALA A 72 1.08 -4.56 4.53
CA ALA A 72 2.30 -4.96 3.83
C ALA A 72 2.06 -4.82 2.31
N ILE A 73 2.78 -3.92 1.65
CA ILE A 73 2.76 -3.77 0.19
C ILE A 73 3.97 -4.51 -0.36
N LEU A 74 3.75 -5.61 -1.09
CA LEU A 74 4.81 -6.39 -1.73
C LEU A 74 4.99 -5.91 -3.17
N LEU A 75 6.16 -5.42 -3.52
CA LEU A 75 6.55 -5.06 -4.90
C LEU A 75 7.17 -6.28 -5.58
N VAL A 76 6.32 -7.15 -6.14
CA VAL A 76 6.71 -8.47 -6.63
C VAL A 76 7.30 -8.38 -8.02
N ASP A 77 8.61 -8.62 -8.12
CA ASP A 77 9.38 -8.72 -9.36
C ASP A 77 10.11 -10.06 -9.48
N ASP A 78 10.85 -10.25 -10.56
CA ASP A 78 11.58 -11.49 -10.81
C ASP A 78 12.71 -11.73 -9.79
N ASN A 79 13.31 -10.66 -9.22
CA ASN A 79 14.35 -10.79 -8.20
C ASN A 79 13.74 -11.40 -6.92
N MET A 80 12.61 -10.86 -6.48
CA MET A 80 11.88 -11.39 -5.32
C MET A 80 11.45 -12.85 -5.56
N TYR A 81 10.98 -13.18 -6.76
CA TYR A 81 10.59 -14.55 -7.14
C TYR A 81 11.76 -15.54 -7.07
N CYS A 82 12.94 -15.13 -7.51
CA CYS A 82 14.13 -15.99 -7.53
C CYS A 82 14.83 -16.12 -6.16
N ASN A 83 14.45 -15.33 -5.16
CA ASN A 83 15.12 -15.28 -3.87
C ASN A 83 14.34 -16.07 -2.80
N THR A 84 14.89 -17.22 -2.39
CA THR A 84 14.26 -18.15 -1.43
C THR A 84 13.96 -17.53 -0.07
N ILE A 85 14.67 -16.48 0.33
CA ILE A 85 14.43 -15.76 1.60
C ILE A 85 13.05 -15.12 1.58
N TRP A 86 12.65 -14.60 0.42
CA TRP A 86 11.33 -14.00 0.25
C TRP A 86 10.19 -15.03 0.34
N ASP A 87 10.39 -16.24 -0.18
CA ASP A 87 9.37 -17.31 -0.08
C ASP A 87 9.06 -17.65 1.39
N GLU A 88 10.09 -17.81 2.23
CA GLU A 88 9.90 -18.06 3.66
C GLU A 88 9.25 -16.88 4.36
N TYR A 89 9.71 -15.66 4.07
CA TYR A 89 9.17 -14.45 4.68
C TYR A 89 7.70 -14.19 4.29
N ILE A 90 7.33 -14.43 3.03
CA ILE A 90 5.94 -14.31 2.56
C ILE A 90 5.05 -15.32 3.26
N LYS A 91 5.50 -16.57 3.48
CA LYS A 91 4.75 -17.56 4.27
C LYS A 91 4.47 -17.06 5.69
N GLU A 92 5.44 -16.43 6.33
CA GLU A 92 5.23 -15.82 7.66
C GLU A 92 4.22 -14.67 7.62
N LEU A 93 4.26 -13.83 6.57
CA LEU A 93 3.30 -12.74 6.40
C LEU A 93 1.88 -13.26 6.19
N LEU A 94 1.71 -14.32 5.40
CA LEU A 94 0.41 -14.97 5.16
C LEU A 94 -0.19 -15.52 6.46
N VAL A 95 0.62 -16.16 7.30
CA VAL A 95 0.16 -16.61 8.63
C VAL A 95 -0.30 -15.42 9.49
N LYS A 96 0.39 -14.29 9.42
CA LYS A 96 -0.03 -13.06 10.15
C LYS A 96 -1.30 -12.46 9.55
N GLU A 97 -1.48 -12.52 8.24
CA GLU A 97 -2.72 -12.09 7.57
C GLU A 97 -3.92 -12.95 7.96
N ASP A 98 -3.77 -14.27 7.95
CA ASP A 98 -4.81 -15.21 8.35
C ASP A 98 -5.25 -15.00 9.81
N ASN A 99 -4.32 -14.62 10.67
CA ASN A 99 -4.60 -14.25 12.06
C ASN A 99 -5.16 -12.82 12.20
N GLY A 100 -5.35 -12.09 11.11
CA GLY A 100 -5.88 -10.72 11.11
C GLY A 100 -4.92 -9.65 11.64
N ALA A 101 -3.63 -9.98 11.80
CA ALA A 101 -2.63 -9.07 12.34
C ALA A 101 -2.16 -8.00 11.33
N LEU A 102 -2.23 -8.30 10.04
CA LEU A 102 -1.91 -7.38 8.94
C LEU A 102 -2.75 -7.70 7.69
N LYS A 103 -2.65 -6.84 6.67
CA LYS A 103 -3.20 -7.08 5.33
C LYS A 103 -2.10 -6.97 4.30
N ILE A 104 -2.05 -7.94 3.36
CA ILE A 104 -1.10 -7.95 2.26
C ILE A 104 -1.74 -7.35 1.01
N PHE A 105 -1.02 -6.43 0.35
CA PHE A 105 -1.32 -5.95 -0.99
C PHE A 105 -0.10 -6.24 -1.87
N ALA A 106 -0.20 -7.22 -2.75
CA ALA A 106 0.85 -7.53 -3.70
C ALA A 106 0.71 -6.65 -4.95
N VAL A 107 1.80 -6.10 -5.45
CA VAL A 107 1.85 -5.31 -6.70
C VAL A 107 2.57 -6.13 -7.74
N LYS A 108 1.90 -6.44 -8.84
CA LYS A 108 2.49 -7.18 -9.94
C LYS A 108 3.41 -6.28 -10.76
N LEU A 109 4.72 -6.52 -10.68
CA LEU A 109 5.76 -5.80 -11.44
C LEU A 109 6.45 -6.67 -12.49
N SER A 110 6.12 -7.96 -12.54
CA SER A 110 6.68 -8.89 -13.52
C SER A 110 5.67 -9.94 -13.95
N LYS A 111 6.00 -10.65 -15.03
CA LYS A 111 5.18 -11.73 -15.58
C LYS A 111 4.97 -12.88 -14.57
N TYR A 112 5.99 -13.19 -13.79
CA TYR A 112 6.00 -14.33 -12.85
C TYR A 112 5.53 -13.96 -11.44
N ALA A 113 5.04 -12.75 -11.22
CA ALA A 113 4.63 -12.29 -9.90
C ALA A 113 3.58 -13.18 -9.23
N PHE A 114 2.65 -13.78 -9.98
CA PHE A 114 1.64 -14.68 -9.43
C PHE A 114 2.21 -16.02 -8.95
N ASP A 115 3.37 -16.40 -9.46
CA ASP A 115 4.01 -17.68 -9.13
C ASP A 115 4.88 -17.60 -7.87
N ILE A 116 5.02 -16.41 -7.26
CA ILE A 116 5.92 -16.19 -6.13
C ILE A 116 5.56 -17.06 -4.92
N ASN A 117 4.29 -17.24 -4.67
CA ASN A 117 3.80 -18.12 -3.64
C ASN A 117 2.35 -18.55 -3.97
N PRO A 118 2.07 -19.86 -4.03
CA PRO A 118 0.74 -20.37 -4.38
C PRO A 118 -0.37 -20.04 -3.38
N LEU A 119 -0.02 -19.54 -2.19
CA LEU A 119 -0.99 -19.08 -1.20
C LEU A 119 -1.39 -17.62 -1.39
N LEU A 120 -0.62 -16.84 -2.17
CA LEU A 120 -1.01 -15.49 -2.60
C LEU A 120 -2.01 -15.63 -3.76
N GLN A 121 -3.26 -15.27 -3.50
CA GLN A 121 -4.32 -15.33 -4.50
C GLN A 121 -4.24 -14.12 -5.44
N GLU A 122 -4.68 -14.30 -6.68
CA GLU A 122 -4.67 -13.25 -7.70
C GLU A 122 -5.45 -12.00 -7.26
N GLU A 123 -6.53 -12.18 -6.48
CA GLU A 123 -7.34 -11.06 -5.96
C GLU A 123 -6.58 -10.14 -4.98
N GLN A 124 -5.46 -10.60 -4.43
CA GLN A 124 -4.61 -9.79 -3.55
C GLN A 124 -3.67 -8.87 -4.34
N PHE A 125 -3.55 -9.09 -5.66
CA PHE A 125 -2.64 -8.33 -6.49
C PHE A 125 -3.26 -7.03 -7.02
N ILE A 126 -2.50 -5.95 -6.89
CA ILE A 126 -2.72 -4.71 -7.63
C ILE A 126 -2.08 -4.89 -9.01
N CYS A 127 -2.89 -5.23 -10.01
CA CYS A 127 -2.44 -5.38 -11.39
C CYS A 127 -2.51 -4.03 -12.09
N LEU A 128 -1.40 -3.58 -12.66
CA LEU A 128 -1.30 -2.34 -13.42
C LEU A 128 -1.41 -2.62 -14.92
N LYS A 129 -1.97 -1.69 -15.67
CA LYS A 129 -2.26 -1.87 -17.10
C LYS A 129 -1.02 -2.17 -17.94
N ASN A 130 0.08 -1.47 -17.68
CA ASN A 130 1.34 -1.64 -18.41
C ASN A 130 2.39 -2.41 -17.57
N GLU A 131 2.03 -2.99 -16.45
CA GLU A 131 2.95 -3.66 -15.51
C GLU A 131 4.14 -2.76 -15.10
N ASN A 132 3.94 -1.44 -15.16
CA ASN A 132 4.96 -0.46 -14.86
C ASN A 132 4.38 0.63 -13.94
N ILE A 133 4.83 0.64 -12.71
CA ILE A 133 4.33 1.55 -11.67
C ILE A 133 4.61 3.02 -12.00
N GLU A 134 5.64 3.33 -12.78
CA GLU A 134 5.95 4.72 -13.13
C GLU A 134 4.96 5.28 -14.12
N THR A 135 4.66 4.52 -15.20
CA THR A 135 3.69 4.93 -16.22
C THR A 135 2.26 4.87 -15.71
N ASP A 136 1.98 3.93 -14.80
CA ASP A 136 0.65 3.68 -14.25
C ASP A 136 0.48 4.28 -12.84
N TRP A 137 1.31 5.26 -12.46
CA TRP A 137 1.34 5.80 -11.10
C TRP A 137 -0.02 6.28 -10.62
N HIS A 138 -0.77 6.98 -11.45
CA HIS A 138 -2.09 7.47 -11.09
C HIS A 138 -3.09 6.33 -10.85
N GLU A 139 -3.09 5.31 -11.70
CA GLU A 139 -3.91 4.11 -11.50
C GLU A 139 -3.52 3.38 -10.22
N PHE A 140 -2.21 3.25 -9.96
CA PHE A 140 -1.71 2.66 -8.72
C PHE A 140 -2.22 3.40 -7.49
N GLN A 141 -2.14 4.73 -7.48
CA GLN A 141 -2.63 5.55 -6.37
C GLN A 141 -4.11 5.30 -6.09
N ILE A 142 -4.96 5.31 -7.12
CA ILE A 142 -6.40 5.07 -6.97
C ILE A 142 -6.64 3.69 -6.38
N ARG A 143 -6.01 2.65 -6.91
CA ARG A 143 -6.16 1.28 -6.43
C ARG A 143 -5.64 1.11 -5.00
N LEU A 144 -4.50 1.72 -4.68
CA LEU A 144 -3.94 1.69 -3.33
C LEU A 144 -4.89 2.33 -2.32
N TYR A 145 -5.41 3.52 -2.63
CA TYR A 145 -6.36 4.19 -1.75
C TYR A 145 -7.66 3.41 -1.57
N ASP A 146 -8.23 2.84 -2.65
CA ASP A 146 -9.42 2.00 -2.55
C ASP A 146 -9.18 0.80 -1.63
N ASN A 147 -8.07 0.09 -1.79
CA ASN A 147 -7.70 -1.05 -0.96
C ASN A 147 -7.48 -0.66 0.51
N ILE A 148 -6.79 0.46 0.78
CA ILE A 148 -6.60 0.98 2.14
C ILE A 148 -7.95 1.31 2.78
N LEU A 149 -8.82 2.03 2.08
CA LEU A 149 -10.13 2.42 2.60
C LEU A 149 -11.03 1.21 2.89
N ARG A 150 -11.02 0.21 1.99
CA ARG A 150 -11.75 -1.05 2.21
C ARG A 150 -11.24 -1.77 3.45
N TYR A 151 -9.94 -1.88 3.60
CA TYR A 151 -9.34 -2.52 4.77
C TYR A 151 -9.64 -1.76 6.06
N LEU A 152 -9.53 -0.43 6.08
CA LEU A 152 -9.83 0.39 7.25
C LEU A 152 -11.29 0.28 7.69
N LYS A 153 -12.22 0.24 6.74
CA LYS A 153 -13.67 0.15 6.97
C LYS A 153 -14.18 -1.28 7.09
N SER A 154 -13.31 -2.28 6.91
CA SER A 154 -13.69 -3.71 6.90
C SER A 154 -14.80 -4.02 5.89
N TYR A 155 -14.79 -3.34 4.73
CA TYR A 155 -15.72 -3.63 3.64
C TYR A 155 -15.41 -4.99 3.02
N LYS A 156 -16.49 -5.75 2.74
CA LYS A 156 -16.38 -7.01 2.00
C LYS A 156 -16.12 -6.74 0.52
N VAL A 157 -15.49 -7.70 -0.16
CA VAL A 157 -15.33 -7.68 -1.63
C VAL A 157 -16.69 -7.49 -2.30
N GLY A 158 -16.76 -6.61 -3.30
CA GLY A 158 -18.00 -6.27 -4.02
C GLY A 158 -18.91 -5.24 -3.34
N GLN A 159 -18.63 -4.85 -2.11
CA GLN A 159 -19.40 -3.80 -1.45
C GLN A 159 -18.97 -2.41 -1.99
N LYS A 160 -19.95 -1.60 -2.42
CA LYS A 160 -19.67 -0.24 -2.90
C LYS A 160 -19.20 0.66 -1.77
N LEU A 161 -18.11 1.40 -2.00
CA LEU A 161 -17.67 2.45 -1.10
C LEU A 161 -18.66 3.62 -1.15
N LYS A 162 -19.00 4.14 0.03
CA LYS A 162 -19.76 5.38 0.16
C LYS A 162 -18.79 6.48 0.56
N LEU A 163 -18.50 7.39 -0.36
CA LEU A 163 -17.64 8.54 -0.14
C LEU A 163 -18.49 9.78 0.09
N PHE A 164 -18.11 10.55 1.09
CA PHE A 164 -18.65 11.89 1.30
C PHE A 164 -17.60 12.91 0.85
N ILE A 165 -17.95 13.67 -0.19
CA ILE A 165 -17.07 14.71 -0.72
C ILE A 165 -17.52 16.03 -0.10
N SER A 166 -16.64 16.61 0.73
CA SER A 166 -16.84 17.96 1.28
C SER A 166 -15.89 18.92 0.58
N HIS A 167 -16.41 20.01 0.06
CA HIS A 167 -15.63 21.09 -0.52
C HIS A 167 -16.06 22.44 0.07
N SER A 168 -15.15 23.39 0.16
CA SER A 168 -15.45 24.76 0.56
C SER A 168 -16.14 25.52 -0.58
N LYS A 169 -17.14 26.35 -0.26
CA LYS A 169 -17.73 27.26 -1.26
C LYS A 169 -16.73 28.24 -1.87
N LYS A 170 -15.60 28.48 -1.19
CA LYS A 170 -14.50 29.35 -1.68
C LYS A 170 -13.65 28.64 -2.76
N ASP A 171 -13.72 27.32 -2.87
CA ASP A 171 -12.93 26.54 -3.84
C ASP A 171 -13.64 26.39 -5.19
N LYS A 172 -14.79 27.09 -5.39
CA LYS A 172 -15.57 27.02 -6.63
C LYS A 172 -14.77 27.39 -7.88
N ASP A 173 -13.79 28.28 -7.73
CA ASP A 173 -13.01 28.81 -8.86
C ASP A 173 -11.71 28.02 -9.14
N HIS A 174 -11.37 27.02 -8.32
CA HIS A 174 -10.05 26.35 -8.36
C HIS A 174 -10.03 24.82 -8.41
N LEU A 175 -11.05 24.13 -8.88
CA LEU A 175 -11.03 22.65 -9.04
C LEU A 175 -12.11 21.88 -8.22
N GLY A 176 -12.70 22.48 -7.18
CA GLY A 176 -13.59 21.74 -6.28
C GLY A 176 -14.84 21.19 -6.94
N GLU A 177 -15.51 21.98 -7.78
CA GLU A 177 -16.78 21.56 -8.40
C GLU A 177 -16.56 20.56 -9.55
N SER A 178 -15.54 20.77 -10.38
CA SER A 178 -15.20 19.85 -11.48
C SER A 178 -14.70 18.49 -10.97
N THR A 179 -13.92 18.49 -9.90
CA THR A 179 -13.41 17.26 -9.26
C THR A 179 -14.54 16.49 -8.58
N ALA A 180 -15.45 17.19 -7.86
CA ALA A 180 -16.60 16.57 -7.22
C ALA A 180 -17.58 15.98 -8.25
N ILE A 181 -17.79 16.64 -9.38
CA ILE A 181 -18.62 16.14 -10.50
C ILE A 181 -17.96 14.91 -11.13
N SER A 182 -16.66 14.95 -11.42
CA SER A 182 -15.92 13.81 -11.97
C SER A 182 -15.99 12.57 -11.08
N LEU A 183 -15.89 12.74 -9.76
CA LEU A 183 -15.99 11.63 -8.80
C LEU A 183 -17.42 11.11 -8.61
N ARG A 184 -18.43 11.93 -8.88
CA ARG A 184 -19.84 11.50 -8.82
C ARG A 184 -20.20 10.58 -10.00
N ASP A 185 -19.58 10.81 -11.16
CA ASP A 185 -19.91 10.12 -12.43
C ASP A 185 -19.06 8.85 -12.64
N PHE A 186 -18.23 8.47 -11.63
CA PHE A 186 -17.48 7.23 -11.53
C PHE A 186 -18.23 6.21 -10.66
#